data_babd6b246b2a18608833e0bcf8d2a6bc
#
_entry.id   babd6b246b2a18608833e0bcf8d2a6bc
#
_cell.length_a   1.000
_cell.length_b   1.000
_cell.length_c   1.000
_cell.angle_alpha   90.00
_cell.angle_beta   90.00
_cell.angle_gamma   90.00
#
_symmetry.space_group_name_H-M   'P 1'
#
loop_
_entity.id
_entity.type
_entity.pdbx_description
1 polymer ?
#
loop_
_entity_poly.entity_id
_entity_poly.type
_entity_poly.pdbx_seq_one_letter_code
_entity_poly.pdbx_strand_id
1 'polypeptide(L)'
;LLRLHHRFGHRSFQDIQAWSRAGRFNIPIEVSTCKIPICLACKFGDAKKNPHNGATHSVGPANPNPGDFVSVDTLEAGIPGYIPFTNGKPSNRRYTNSTVWVDQASKNIWVDHQETKTGKETLQSKIRYEKYAARYHRELKHIHSDNGIFAKSEFVTHCQANNQTHTFCGVGAHWQNGVVERYIGHLTSRARTMLLHAMRHWPTMITPTFWPYAISHAARIHNHSPRRGQTKSPCELFTDETDSISPNDFHVFGCPVFVLAKELQDGKSMQKSSRARSYMGIYVGQSPHHASNVALIFNPKTQLVSPQYHVVFDEDVETVASSDPAIMESNIALISDQLFQDHEWIHTDDFT
;
A
#
# COMPACT_ATOMS: atom_id res chain seq x y z
N LEU A 1 9.19 1.55 -19.93
CA LEU A 1 7.96 2.12 -19.36
C LEU A 1 7.16 1.06 -18.60
N LEU A 2 6.94 -0.17 -19.14
CA LEU A 2 6.17 -1.23 -18.45
C LEU A 2 6.83 -1.67 -17.13
N ARG A 3 8.14 -1.87 -17.12
CA ARG A 3 8.89 -2.21 -15.91
C ARG A 3 8.76 -1.15 -14.80
N LEU A 4 8.84 0.14 -15.15
CA LEU A 4 8.60 1.23 -14.19
C LEU A 4 7.16 1.22 -13.68
N HIS A 5 6.19 0.95 -14.56
CA HIS A 5 4.79 0.80 -14.18
C HIS A 5 4.59 -0.30 -13.12
N HIS A 6 5.23 -1.46 -13.29
CA HIS A 6 5.19 -2.54 -12.32
C HIS A 6 5.90 -2.17 -11.01
N ARG A 7 7.09 -1.56 -11.06
CA ARG A 7 7.85 -1.08 -9.89
C ARG A 7 7.07 -0.09 -9.04
N PHE A 8 6.40 0.85 -9.70
CA PHE A 8 5.55 1.84 -9.02
C PHE A 8 4.14 1.33 -8.74
N GLY A 9 3.98 0.01 -8.49
CA GLY A 9 2.72 -0.62 -8.10
C GLY A 9 1.59 -0.33 -9.08
N HIS A 10 1.86 -0.50 -10.36
CA HIS A 10 0.93 -0.23 -11.45
C HIS A 10 0.45 1.23 -11.54
N ARG A 11 1.30 2.19 -11.19
CA ARG A 11 1.04 3.63 -11.36
C ARG A 11 0.73 3.94 -12.83
N SER A 12 -0.14 4.94 -13.10
CA SER A 12 -0.52 5.28 -14.48
C SER A 12 0.71 5.56 -15.36
N PHE A 13 0.67 5.12 -16.61
CA PHE A 13 1.75 5.37 -17.55
C PHE A 13 1.96 6.86 -17.80
N GLN A 14 0.88 7.64 -17.78
CA GLN A 14 0.93 9.10 -17.96
C GLN A 14 1.67 9.79 -16.79
N ASP A 15 1.49 9.31 -15.56
CA ASP A 15 2.22 9.85 -14.40
C ASP A 15 3.72 9.58 -14.53
N ILE A 16 4.10 8.35 -14.91
CA ILE A 16 5.50 7.98 -15.10
C ILE A 16 6.14 8.79 -16.24
N GLN A 17 5.42 9.01 -17.33
CA GLN A 17 5.88 9.88 -18.41
C GLN A 17 6.00 11.35 -17.96
N ALA A 18 5.09 11.82 -17.10
CA ALA A 18 5.19 13.15 -16.51
C ALA A 18 6.41 13.28 -15.59
N TRP A 19 6.70 12.26 -14.79
CA TRP A 19 7.90 12.23 -13.95
C TRP A 19 9.19 12.20 -14.77
N SER A 20 9.21 11.47 -15.88
CA SER A 20 10.34 11.47 -16.84
C SER A 20 10.59 12.89 -17.38
N ARG A 21 9.53 13.59 -17.83
CA ARG A 21 9.66 14.98 -18.29
C ARG A 21 10.12 15.95 -17.21
N ALA A 22 9.75 15.70 -15.98
CA ALA A 22 10.12 16.52 -14.82
C ALA A 22 11.49 16.13 -14.21
N GLY A 23 12.20 15.14 -14.79
CA GLY A 23 13.50 14.67 -14.25
C GLY A 23 13.39 13.98 -12.88
N ARG A 24 12.19 13.56 -12.47
CA ARG A 24 12.00 12.87 -11.17
C ARG A 24 12.50 11.43 -11.23
N PHE A 25 12.99 10.93 -10.09
CA PHE A 25 13.48 9.56 -9.92
C PHE A 25 14.60 9.16 -10.91
N ASN A 26 15.30 10.11 -11.51
CA ASN A 26 16.29 9.85 -12.55
C ASN A 26 15.77 8.98 -13.70
N ILE A 27 14.45 9.06 -13.99
CA ILE A 27 13.85 8.34 -15.10
C ILE A 27 14.35 8.95 -16.41
N PRO A 28 14.90 8.13 -17.34
CA PRO A 28 15.38 8.63 -18.62
C PRO A 28 14.31 9.39 -19.40
N ILE A 29 14.71 10.48 -20.07
CA ILE A 29 13.77 11.37 -20.79
C ILE A 29 13.04 10.64 -21.93
N GLU A 30 13.65 9.63 -22.52
CA GLU A 30 13.09 8.79 -23.58
C GLU A 30 11.80 8.09 -23.16
N VAL A 31 11.64 7.80 -21.85
CA VAL A 31 10.44 7.19 -21.28
C VAL A 31 9.22 8.08 -21.50
N SER A 32 9.41 9.40 -21.56
CA SER A 32 8.32 10.38 -21.73
C SER A 32 7.59 10.26 -23.06
N THR A 33 8.24 9.69 -24.09
CA THR A 33 7.72 9.52 -25.45
C THR A 33 7.43 8.07 -25.82
N CYS A 34 7.72 7.11 -24.94
CA CYS A 34 7.44 5.69 -25.16
C CYS A 34 5.96 5.43 -25.45
N LYS A 35 5.67 4.57 -26.44
CA LYS A 35 4.31 4.06 -26.65
C LYS A 35 3.80 3.37 -25.37
N ILE A 36 2.58 3.68 -24.97
CA ILE A 36 1.95 3.09 -23.80
C ILE A 36 1.60 1.63 -24.06
N PRO A 37 2.18 0.67 -23.30
CA PRO A 37 1.87 -0.75 -23.43
C PRO A 37 0.56 -1.10 -22.72
N ILE A 38 0.03 -2.30 -22.99
CA ILE A 38 -1.10 -2.85 -22.26
C ILE A 38 -0.57 -3.66 -21.07
N CYS A 39 -1.09 -3.36 -19.87
CA CYS A 39 -0.88 -4.18 -18.69
C CYS A 39 -2.16 -4.97 -18.40
N LEU A 40 -2.10 -6.30 -18.51
CA LEU A 40 -3.27 -7.17 -18.29
C LEU A 40 -3.77 -7.09 -16.84
N ALA A 41 -2.86 -7.06 -15.85
CA ALA A 41 -3.23 -6.92 -14.46
C ALA A 41 -4.06 -5.65 -14.20
N CYS A 42 -3.68 -4.51 -14.82
CA CYS A 42 -4.49 -3.29 -14.73
C CYS A 42 -5.84 -3.40 -15.45
N LYS A 43 -5.90 -4.14 -16.57
CA LYS A 43 -7.19 -4.31 -17.28
C LYS A 43 -8.20 -5.06 -16.43
N PHE A 44 -7.76 -6.02 -15.64
CA PHE A 44 -8.64 -6.75 -14.72
C PHE A 44 -8.79 -6.08 -13.35
N GLY A 45 -7.71 -5.50 -12.80
CA GLY A 45 -7.68 -5.01 -11.42
C GLY A 45 -8.13 -3.57 -11.22
N ASP A 46 -8.11 -2.72 -12.27
CA ASP A 46 -8.41 -1.28 -12.19
C ASP A 46 -9.51 -0.82 -13.16
N ALA A 47 -10.40 -1.74 -13.56
CA ALA A 47 -11.55 -1.39 -14.38
C ALA A 47 -12.56 -0.57 -13.52
N LYS A 48 -12.99 0.59 -14.03
CA LYS A 48 -13.92 1.50 -13.34
C LYS A 48 -15.11 1.83 -14.24
N LYS A 49 -16.26 2.13 -13.61
CA LYS A 49 -17.38 2.72 -14.32
C LYS A 49 -17.02 4.11 -14.86
N ASN A 50 -17.66 4.53 -15.92
CA ASN A 50 -17.51 5.89 -16.42
C ASN A 50 -18.11 6.90 -15.43
N PRO A 51 -17.49 8.08 -15.26
CA PRO A 51 -17.93 9.10 -14.33
C PRO A 51 -19.33 9.69 -14.65
N HIS A 52 -20.06 10.09 -13.59
CA HIS A 52 -21.24 10.96 -13.67
C HIS A 52 -20.90 12.30 -13.02
N ASN A 53 -21.26 13.42 -13.64
CA ASN A 53 -20.92 14.76 -13.15
C ASN A 53 -21.85 15.22 -12.02
N GLY A 54 -21.29 15.54 -10.84
CA GLY A 54 -21.99 16.08 -9.67
C GLY A 54 -21.17 17.15 -8.94
N ALA A 55 -21.84 18.01 -8.13
CA ALA A 55 -21.17 19.07 -7.39
C ALA A 55 -20.60 18.58 -6.06
N THR A 56 -19.38 18.97 -5.71
CA THR A 56 -18.69 18.59 -4.48
C THR A 56 -18.71 19.67 -3.42
N HIS A 57 -18.92 19.27 -2.17
CA HIS A 57 -18.74 20.12 -1.00
C HIS A 57 -17.57 19.58 -0.15
N SER A 58 -16.56 20.40 0.11
CA SER A 58 -15.46 20.04 1.02
C SER A 58 -15.89 20.23 2.46
N VAL A 59 -15.59 19.25 3.32
CA VAL A 59 -15.78 19.34 4.78
C VAL A 59 -14.42 19.57 5.43
N GLY A 60 -14.30 20.59 6.26
CA GLY A 60 -13.09 20.86 7.05
C GLY A 60 -12.49 22.25 6.81
N PRO A 61 -11.40 22.58 7.54
CA PRO A 61 -10.73 23.86 7.41
C PRO A 61 -10.15 24.05 6.00
N ALA A 62 -10.29 25.26 5.47
CA ALA A 62 -9.58 25.64 4.25
C ALA A 62 -8.08 25.72 4.54
N ASN A 63 -7.25 25.05 3.72
CA ASN A 63 -5.78 25.07 3.83
C ASN A 63 -5.19 24.61 5.19
N PRO A 64 -5.45 23.36 5.64
CA PRO A 64 -4.81 22.84 6.84
C PRO A 64 -3.30 22.69 6.61
N ASN A 65 -2.50 22.80 7.69
CA ASN A 65 -1.10 22.38 7.64
C ASN A 65 -1.01 20.84 7.67
N PRO A 66 0.09 20.26 7.17
CA PRO A 66 0.31 18.83 7.27
C PRO A 66 0.25 18.35 8.74
N GLY A 67 -0.56 17.31 8.99
CA GLY A 67 -0.82 16.75 10.31
C GLY A 67 -2.01 17.36 11.06
N ASP A 68 -2.43 18.60 10.75
CA ASP A 68 -3.50 19.29 11.48
C ASP A 68 -4.87 18.61 11.30
N PHE A 69 -5.19 18.19 10.08
CA PHE A 69 -6.49 17.65 9.72
C PHE A 69 -6.38 16.33 8.99
N VAL A 70 -7.01 15.30 9.55
CA VAL A 70 -6.95 13.94 9.04
C VAL A 70 -8.34 13.36 8.84
N SER A 71 -8.56 12.72 7.69
CA SER A 71 -9.71 11.84 7.48
C SER A 71 -9.33 10.40 7.77
N VAL A 72 -10.21 9.68 8.46
CA VAL A 72 -9.97 8.30 8.85
C VAL A 72 -11.16 7.41 8.51
N ASP A 73 -10.89 6.20 8.07
CA ASP A 73 -11.89 5.18 7.80
C ASP A 73 -11.31 3.77 7.92
N THR A 74 -12.19 2.77 7.92
CA THR A 74 -11.81 1.36 8.03
C THR A 74 -11.90 0.69 6.66
N LEU A 75 -10.80 0.07 6.23
CA LEU A 75 -10.76 -0.86 5.12
C LEU A 75 -11.00 -2.27 5.65
N GLU A 76 -12.08 -2.91 5.24
CA GLU A 76 -12.39 -4.29 5.60
C GLU A 76 -12.00 -5.25 4.48
N ALA A 77 -11.48 -6.42 4.85
CA ALA A 77 -11.14 -7.48 3.92
C ALA A 77 -11.97 -8.72 4.19
N GLY A 78 -12.60 -9.28 3.14
CA GLY A 78 -13.38 -10.50 3.23
C GLY A 78 -12.54 -11.77 3.48
N ILE A 79 -11.22 -11.66 3.27
CA ILE A 79 -10.26 -12.76 3.47
C ILE A 79 -9.25 -12.37 4.54
N PRO A 80 -9.05 -13.20 5.59
CA PRO A 80 -8.04 -12.93 6.61
C PRO A 80 -6.63 -12.87 6.02
N GLY A 81 -5.89 -11.78 6.33
CA GLY A 81 -4.56 -11.53 5.80
C GLY A 81 -3.43 -12.00 6.70
N TYR A 82 -2.28 -12.31 6.12
CA TYR A 82 -1.07 -12.63 6.88
C TYR A 82 -0.58 -11.45 7.70
N ILE A 83 -0.06 -11.75 8.92
CA ILE A 83 0.64 -10.78 9.76
C ILE A 83 2.10 -10.69 9.32
N PRO A 84 2.64 -9.46 9.05
CA PRO A 84 3.98 -9.28 8.49
C PRO A 84 5.13 -9.74 9.36
N PHE A 85 4.95 -9.82 10.68
CA PHE A 85 6.05 -10.10 11.61
C PHE A 85 5.76 -11.32 12.47
N THR A 86 6.33 -12.42 12.07
CA THR A 86 6.26 -13.66 12.85
C THR A 86 7.58 -14.00 13.55
N ASN A 87 8.62 -13.16 13.45
CA ASN A 87 9.95 -13.43 13.97
C ASN A 87 10.48 -14.84 13.60
N GLY A 88 10.15 -15.29 12.38
CA GLY A 88 10.49 -16.61 11.89
C GLY A 88 9.65 -17.75 12.48
N LYS A 89 8.58 -17.44 13.23
CA LYS A 89 7.64 -18.43 13.78
C LYS A 89 6.31 -18.36 13.06
N PRO A 90 5.65 -19.49 12.78
CA PRO A 90 4.29 -19.52 12.28
C PRO A 90 3.34 -18.80 13.25
N SER A 91 2.37 -18.07 12.72
CA SER A 91 1.32 -17.42 13.51
C SER A 91 -0.06 -17.76 12.92
N ASN A 92 -0.99 -18.12 13.80
CA ASN A 92 -2.40 -18.31 13.44
C ASN A 92 -3.19 -17.00 13.46
N ARG A 93 -2.58 -15.91 13.95
CA ARG A 93 -3.19 -14.59 13.95
C ARG A 93 -3.28 -14.07 12.52
N ARG A 94 -4.35 -13.37 12.22
CA ARG A 94 -4.62 -12.81 10.89
C ARG A 94 -5.22 -11.43 11.01
N TYR A 95 -4.91 -10.56 10.05
CA TYR A 95 -5.58 -9.28 9.91
C TYR A 95 -6.93 -9.47 9.20
N THR A 96 -7.95 -8.76 9.66
CA THR A 96 -9.28 -8.75 9.03
C THR A 96 -9.63 -7.38 8.47
N ASN A 97 -8.98 -6.33 8.95
CA ASN A 97 -9.24 -4.96 8.55
C ASN A 97 -7.99 -4.08 8.67
N SER A 98 -8.11 -2.83 8.24
CA SER A 98 -7.09 -1.81 8.42
C SER A 98 -7.76 -0.48 8.69
N THR A 99 -7.23 0.32 9.61
CA THR A 99 -7.58 1.73 9.71
C THR A 99 -6.67 2.54 8.79
N VAL A 100 -7.28 3.33 7.92
CA VAL A 100 -6.58 4.17 6.94
C VAL A 100 -6.72 5.63 7.37
N TRP A 101 -5.61 6.29 7.58
CA TRP A 101 -5.48 7.70 7.96
C TRP A 101 -4.94 8.48 6.77
N VAL A 102 -5.63 9.53 6.38
CA VAL A 102 -5.22 10.39 5.25
C VAL A 102 -5.10 11.82 5.73
N ASP A 103 -3.88 12.35 5.72
CA ASP A 103 -3.66 13.75 6.00
C ASP A 103 -4.24 14.64 4.90
N GLN A 104 -5.09 15.58 5.27
CA GLN A 104 -5.84 16.42 4.31
C GLN A 104 -4.95 17.41 3.56
N ALA A 105 -3.82 17.82 4.12
CA ALA A 105 -2.91 18.76 3.47
C ALA A 105 -1.97 18.04 2.48
N SER A 106 -1.15 17.14 2.99
CA SER A 106 -0.11 16.45 2.20
C SER A 106 -0.65 15.32 1.35
N LYS A 107 -1.79 14.73 1.74
CA LYS A 107 -2.34 13.46 1.23
C LYS A 107 -1.45 12.26 1.56
N ASN A 108 -0.62 12.38 2.60
CA ASN A 108 0.13 11.25 3.16
C ASN A 108 -0.84 10.24 3.77
N ILE A 109 -0.63 8.97 3.48
CA ILE A 109 -1.47 7.87 3.93
C ILE A 109 -0.71 7.05 4.97
N TRP A 110 -1.35 6.81 6.09
CA TRP A 110 -0.85 5.85 7.06
C TRP A 110 -1.86 4.72 7.25
N VAL A 111 -1.41 3.48 7.15
CA VAL A 111 -2.24 2.28 7.23
C VAL A 111 -1.84 1.48 8.44
N ASP A 112 -2.83 1.12 9.25
CA ASP A 112 -2.66 0.28 10.42
C ASP A 112 -3.52 -0.98 10.31
N HIS A 113 -2.90 -2.12 10.06
CA HIS A 113 -3.59 -3.39 9.95
C HIS A 113 -4.00 -3.92 11.32
N GLN A 114 -5.20 -4.47 11.41
CA GLN A 114 -5.83 -4.89 12.66
C GLN A 114 -6.39 -6.30 12.56
N GLU A 115 -6.35 -7.03 13.68
CA GLU A 115 -6.91 -8.38 13.78
C GLU A 115 -8.42 -8.36 13.94
N THR A 116 -8.94 -7.34 14.63
CA THR A 116 -10.37 -7.18 14.92
C THR A 116 -10.81 -5.73 14.71
N LYS A 117 -12.08 -5.56 14.34
CA LYS A 117 -12.72 -4.23 14.27
C LYS A 117 -13.34 -3.88 15.62
N THR A 118 -12.52 -3.57 16.63
CA THR A 118 -12.98 -3.18 17.96
C THR A 118 -12.60 -1.74 18.29
N GLY A 119 -13.36 -1.07 19.17
CA GLY A 119 -13.05 0.29 19.64
C GLY A 119 -11.65 0.39 20.24
N LYS A 120 -11.22 -0.64 20.98
CA LYS A 120 -9.89 -0.71 21.58
C LYS A 120 -8.77 -0.72 20.52
N GLU A 121 -8.88 -1.56 19.48
CA GLU A 121 -7.88 -1.60 18.40
C GLU A 121 -7.89 -0.31 17.57
N THR A 122 -9.08 0.26 17.33
CA THR A 122 -9.22 1.55 16.64
C THR A 122 -8.57 2.69 17.43
N LEU A 123 -8.75 2.72 18.75
CA LEU A 123 -8.05 3.68 19.62
C LEU A 123 -6.53 3.46 19.60
N GLN A 124 -6.06 2.21 19.64
CA GLN A 124 -4.64 1.92 19.53
C GLN A 124 -4.07 2.35 18.15
N SER A 125 -4.84 2.23 17.08
CA SER A 125 -4.48 2.76 15.77
C SER A 125 -4.27 4.27 15.81
N LYS A 126 -5.20 5.01 16.43
CA LYS A 126 -5.06 6.47 16.65
C LYS A 126 -3.77 6.82 17.39
N ILE A 127 -3.50 6.16 18.51
CA ILE A 127 -2.30 6.39 19.31
C ILE A 127 -1.02 6.11 18.49
N ARG A 128 -1.01 5.05 17.67
CA ARG A 128 0.11 4.75 16.78
C ARG A 128 0.29 5.80 15.70
N TYR A 129 -0.81 6.29 15.10
CA TYR A 129 -0.78 7.39 14.14
C TYR A 129 -0.23 8.68 14.75
N GLU A 130 -0.68 9.06 15.94
CA GLU A 130 -0.17 10.23 16.64
C GLU A 130 1.33 10.14 16.94
N LYS A 131 1.81 8.96 17.37
CA LYS A 131 3.24 8.70 17.53
C LYS A 131 4.01 8.80 16.23
N TYR A 132 3.42 8.35 15.11
CA TYR A 132 4.02 8.52 13.78
C TYR A 132 4.11 10.01 13.41
N ALA A 133 3.03 10.77 13.55
CA ALA A 133 2.98 12.19 13.25
C ALA A 133 3.97 13.01 14.11
N ALA A 134 4.05 12.71 15.39
CA ALA A 134 4.93 13.38 16.33
C ALA A 134 6.43 13.26 15.99
N ARG A 135 6.86 12.19 15.31
CA ARG A 135 8.24 12.05 14.82
C ARG A 135 8.65 13.15 13.86
N TYR A 136 7.69 13.74 13.17
CA TYR A 136 7.88 14.81 12.18
C TYR A 136 7.35 16.16 12.71
N HIS A 137 7.22 16.31 14.03
CA HIS A 137 6.69 17.51 14.67
C HIS A 137 5.31 17.92 14.16
N ARG A 138 4.46 16.90 13.81
CA ARG A 138 3.08 17.10 13.40
C ARG A 138 2.15 16.77 14.56
N GLU A 139 1.18 17.65 14.78
CA GLU A 139 0.18 17.50 15.85
C GLU A 139 -1.20 17.35 15.24
N LEU A 140 -1.91 16.27 15.61
CA LEU A 140 -3.25 16.01 15.14
C LEU A 140 -4.25 16.89 15.91
N LYS A 141 -4.90 17.82 15.21
CA LYS A 141 -5.87 18.78 15.78
C LYS A 141 -7.31 18.46 15.42
N HIS A 142 -7.53 17.95 14.21
CA HIS A 142 -8.87 17.70 13.69
C HIS A 142 -8.95 16.32 13.02
N ILE A 143 -9.97 15.54 13.41
CA ILE A 143 -10.27 14.23 12.84
C ILE A 143 -11.64 14.29 12.18
N HIS A 144 -11.75 13.74 10.99
CA HIS A 144 -13.04 13.51 10.30
C HIS A 144 -13.22 12.03 10.03
N SER A 145 -14.38 11.48 10.38
CA SER A 145 -14.68 10.05 10.20
C SER A 145 -16.16 9.80 9.96
N ASP A 146 -16.49 8.55 9.67
CA ASP A 146 -17.88 8.09 9.74
C ASP A 146 -18.41 7.99 11.19
N ASN A 147 -19.70 7.73 11.34
CA ASN A 147 -20.37 7.56 12.65
C ASN A 147 -20.22 6.13 13.21
N GLY A 148 -19.42 5.27 12.62
CA GLY A 148 -19.30 3.87 13.00
C GLY A 148 -18.44 3.63 14.24
N ILE A 149 -17.33 2.91 14.02
CA ILE A 149 -16.42 2.52 15.13
C ILE A 149 -15.74 3.72 15.78
N PHE A 150 -15.54 4.82 15.04
CA PHE A 150 -14.89 6.04 15.53
C PHE A 150 -15.78 6.87 16.48
N ALA A 151 -17.10 6.65 16.48
CA ALA A 151 -18.03 7.28 17.42
C ALA A 151 -18.08 6.59 18.81
N LYS A 152 -17.30 5.53 19.03
CA LYS A 152 -17.22 4.87 20.34
C LYS A 152 -16.65 5.80 21.39
N SER A 153 -17.22 5.72 22.62
CA SER A 153 -16.89 6.61 23.75
C SER A 153 -15.39 6.68 24.03
N GLU A 154 -14.69 5.57 23.98
CA GLU A 154 -13.23 5.50 24.22
C GLU A 154 -12.44 6.38 23.23
N PHE A 155 -12.81 6.35 21.96
CA PHE A 155 -12.16 7.15 20.92
C PHE A 155 -12.47 8.64 21.10
N VAL A 156 -13.75 8.99 21.31
CA VAL A 156 -14.21 10.36 21.52
C VAL A 156 -13.59 10.97 22.77
N THR A 157 -13.59 10.24 23.90
CA THR A 157 -12.97 10.69 25.16
C THR A 157 -11.47 10.95 24.97
N HIS A 158 -10.77 10.10 24.22
CA HIS A 158 -9.35 10.30 23.94
C HIS A 158 -9.11 11.56 23.07
N CYS A 159 -9.97 11.84 22.09
CA CYS A 159 -9.90 13.08 21.32
C CYS A 159 -10.07 14.31 22.21
N GLN A 160 -11.09 14.30 23.10
CA GLN A 160 -11.34 15.39 24.05
C GLN A 160 -10.18 15.62 25.03
N ALA A 161 -9.60 14.55 25.56
CA ALA A 161 -8.46 14.61 26.48
C ALA A 161 -7.19 15.20 25.81
N ASN A 162 -7.09 15.11 24.49
CA ASN A 162 -5.97 15.66 23.71
C ASN A 162 -6.32 17.00 23.01
N ASN A 163 -7.42 17.65 23.39
CA ASN A 163 -7.91 18.91 22.78
C ASN A 163 -8.09 18.82 21.25
N GLN A 164 -8.52 17.66 20.76
CA GLN A 164 -8.72 17.42 19.33
C GLN A 164 -10.20 17.57 18.97
N THR A 165 -10.49 18.23 17.87
CA THR A 165 -11.83 18.29 17.30
C THR A 165 -12.11 17.02 16.52
N HIS A 166 -13.25 16.38 16.81
CA HIS A 166 -13.70 15.23 16.04
C HIS A 166 -15.05 15.56 15.38
N THR A 167 -15.11 15.45 14.08
CA THR A 167 -16.32 15.66 13.27
C THR A 167 -16.72 14.38 12.57
N PHE A 168 -18.02 14.23 12.32
CA PHE A 168 -18.60 13.04 11.72
C PHE A 168 -19.34 13.39 10.43
N CYS A 169 -19.45 12.40 9.55
CA CYS A 169 -20.38 12.48 8.42
C CYS A 169 -21.82 12.55 8.90
N GLY A 170 -22.68 13.25 8.17
CA GLY A 170 -24.11 13.22 8.41
C GLY A 170 -24.69 11.80 8.24
N VAL A 171 -25.81 11.53 8.89
CA VAL A 171 -26.52 10.24 8.73
C VAL A 171 -26.93 10.05 7.27
N GLY A 172 -26.48 8.97 6.65
CA GLY A 172 -26.72 8.69 5.23
C GLY A 172 -25.86 9.50 4.25
N ALA A 173 -24.92 10.32 4.75
CA ALA A 173 -24.05 11.17 3.94
C ALA A 173 -22.59 10.67 3.96
N HIS A 174 -22.38 9.39 3.67
CA HIS A 174 -21.03 8.76 3.63
C HIS A 174 -20.08 9.50 2.68
N TRP A 175 -20.59 10.07 1.59
CA TRP A 175 -19.83 10.89 0.65
C TRP A 175 -19.05 12.06 1.30
N GLN A 176 -19.42 12.48 2.52
CA GLN A 176 -18.69 13.51 3.26
C GLN A 176 -17.30 13.02 3.72
N ASN A 177 -17.07 11.71 3.84
CA ASN A 177 -15.75 11.13 4.08
C ASN A 177 -14.99 10.79 2.79
N GLY A 178 -15.43 11.35 1.65
CA GLY A 178 -14.96 11.02 0.31
C GLY A 178 -13.44 11.15 0.10
N VAL A 179 -12.73 11.90 0.95
CA VAL A 179 -11.26 11.97 0.85
C VAL A 179 -10.65 10.62 1.19
N VAL A 180 -10.91 10.08 2.38
CA VAL A 180 -10.30 8.79 2.79
C VAL A 180 -10.88 7.63 1.97
N GLU A 181 -12.18 7.64 1.66
CA GLU A 181 -12.81 6.63 0.81
C GLU A 181 -12.13 6.53 -0.56
N ARG A 182 -11.86 7.68 -1.19
CA ARG A 182 -11.12 7.73 -2.45
C ARG A 182 -9.73 7.10 -2.32
N TYR A 183 -9.01 7.36 -1.23
CA TYR A 183 -7.68 6.79 -1.03
C TYR A 183 -7.73 5.31 -0.69
N ILE A 184 -8.74 4.84 0.07
CA ILE A 184 -9.00 3.42 0.27
C ILE A 184 -9.20 2.74 -1.09
N GLY A 185 -10.05 3.30 -1.95
CA GLY A 185 -10.24 2.81 -3.30
C GLY A 185 -8.97 2.77 -4.15
N HIS A 186 -8.13 3.78 -4.05
CA HIS A 186 -6.82 3.75 -4.70
C HIS A 186 -5.92 2.63 -4.18
N LEU A 187 -5.86 2.45 -2.86
CA LEU A 187 -5.04 1.40 -2.24
C LEU A 187 -5.54 0.00 -2.61
N THR A 188 -6.85 -0.23 -2.51
CA THR A 188 -7.46 -1.54 -2.83
C THR A 188 -7.32 -1.90 -4.30
N SER A 189 -7.54 -0.94 -5.21
CA SER A 189 -7.33 -1.14 -6.64
C SER A 189 -5.87 -1.51 -6.95
N ARG A 190 -4.89 -0.80 -6.37
CA ARG A 190 -3.48 -1.08 -6.54
C ARG A 190 -3.09 -2.43 -5.96
N ALA A 191 -3.53 -2.72 -4.72
CA ALA A 191 -3.25 -3.99 -4.07
C ALA A 191 -3.83 -5.17 -4.86
N ARG A 192 -5.07 -5.06 -5.34
CA ARG A 192 -5.72 -6.05 -6.22
C ARG A 192 -4.89 -6.29 -7.48
N THR A 193 -4.47 -5.23 -8.16
CA THR A 193 -3.68 -5.32 -9.39
C THR A 193 -2.32 -5.98 -9.14
N MET A 194 -1.63 -5.62 -8.04
CA MET A 194 -0.35 -6.22 -7.66
C MET A 194 -0.50 -7.70 -7.30
N LEU A 195 -1.55 -8.06 -6.57
CA LEU A 195 -1.84 -9.46 -6.24
C LEU A 195 -2.13 -10.27 -7.50
N LEU A 196 -2.98 -9.77 -8.41
CA LEU A 196 -3.25 -10.45 -9.69
C LEU A 196 -1.97 -10.63 -10.52
N HIS A 197 -1.09 -9.62 -10.53
CA HIS A 197 0.20 -9.73 -11.21
C HIS A 197 1.08 -10.82 -10.57
N ALA A 198 1.21 -10.82 -9.23
CA ALA A 198 2.00 -11.80 -8.51
C ALA A 198 1.43 -13.23 -8.64
N MET A 199 0.11 -13.39 -8.52
CA MET A 199 -0.58 -14.69 -8.63
C MET A 199 -0.48 -15.29 -10.03
N ARG A 200 -0.29 -14.47 -11.08
CA ARG A 200 -0.01 -14.97 -12.42
C ARG A 200 1.27 -15.80 -12.48
N HIS A 201 2.28 -15.44 -11.72
CA HIS A 201 3.58 -16.12 -11.67
C HIS A 201 3.66 -17.15 -10.55
N TRP A 202 2.89 -16.97 -9.49
CA TRP A 202 2.89 -17.78 -8.27
C TRP A 202 1.49 -18.26 -7.88
N PRO A 203 0.77 -18.99 -8.77
CA PRO A 203 -0.66 -19.29 -8.59
C PRO A 203 -1.00 -20.09 -7.33
N THR A 204 -0.04 -20.88 -6.81
CA THR A 204 -0.21 -21.72 -5.61
C THR A 204 0.45 -21.14 -4.36
N MET A 205 1.32 -20.12 -4.50
CA MET A 205 2.12 -19.59 -3.40
C MET A 205 1.66 -18.22 -2.93
N ILE A 206 1.32 -17.34 -3.87
CA ILE A 206 0.72 -16.04 -3.56
C ILE A 206 -0.78 -16.17 -3.67
N THR A 207 -1.47 -15.84 -2.60
CA THR A 207 -2.92 -15.90 -2.48
C THR A 207 -3.46 -14.55 -2.02
N PRO A 208 -4.78 -14.31 -2.07
CA PRO A 208 -5.37 -13.06 -1.56
C PRO A 208 -5.01 -12.75 -0.11
N THR A 209 -4.61 -13.73 0.71
CA THR A 209 -4.15 -13.54 2.09
C THR A 209 -2.92 -12.63 2.23
N PHE A 210 -2.22 -12.31 1.13
CA PHE A 210 -1.11 -11.34 1.09
C PHE A 210 -1.58 -9.89 0.97
N TRP A 211 -2.89 -9.61 1.05
CA TRP A 211 -3.44 -8.26 0.92
C TRP A 211 -2.82 -7.22 1.89
N PRO A 212 -2.43 -7.54 3.15
CA PRO A 212 -1.84 -6.54 4.02
C PRO A 212 -0.50 -6.02 3.47
N TYR A 213 0.31 -6.91 2.90
CA TYR A 213 1.57 -6.51 2.25
C TYR A 213 1.32 -5.65 1.01
N ALA A 214 0.36 -6.04 0.19
CA ALA A 214 0.01 -5.31 -1.03
C ALA A 214 -0.54 -3.91 -0.72
N ILE A 215 -1.40 -3.76 0.30
CA ILE A 215 -1.92 -2.46 0.78
C ILE A 215 -0.78 -1.60 1.33
N SER A 216 0.09 -2.16 2.19
CA SER A 216 1.25 -1.44 2.75
C SER A 216 2.20 -0.97 1.64
N HIS A 217 2.45 -1.81 0.65
CA HIS A 217 3.29 -1.47 -0.50
C HIS A 217 2.65 -0.39 -1.37
N ALA A 218 1.33 -0.47 -1.62
CA ALA A 218 0.58 0.56 -2.33
C ALA A 218 0.64 1.92 -1.62
N ALA A 219 0.46 1.93 -0.29
CA ALA A 219 0.56 3.14 0.52
C ALA A 219 1.97 3.74 0.48
N ARG A 220 3.02 2.91 0.58
CA ARG A 220 4.41 3.35 0.44
C ARG A 220 4.66 4.01 -0.92
N ILE A 221 4.29 3.34 -2.01
CA ILE A 221 4.46 3.91 -3.36
C ILE A 221 3.69 5.23 -3.49
N HIS A 222 2.45 5.30 -2.97
CA HIS A 222 1.67 6.53 -2.99
C HIS A 222 2.40 7.66 -2.25
N ASN A 223 2.87 7.41 -1.04
CA ASN A 223 3.49 8.42 -0.19
C ASN A 223 4.77 9.00 -0.77
N HIS A 224 5.56 8.20 -1.46
CA HIS A 224 6.82 8.61 -2.07
C HIS A 224 6.72 9.00 -3.55
N SER A 225 5.52 9.01 -4.12
CA SER A 225 5.29 9.36 -5.53
C SER A 225 4.59 10.71 -5.65
N PRO A 226 5.23 11.74 -6.25
CA PRO A 226 4.57 13.02 -6.50
C PRO A 226 3.29 12.82 -7.32
N ARG A 227 2.26 13.57 -6.97
CA ARG A 227 1.03 13.61 -7.78
C ARG A 227 1.28 14.41 -9.06
N ARG A 228 0.46 14.16 -10.07
CA ARG A 228 0.55 14.89 -11.34
C ARG A 228 0.48 16.40 -11.08
N GLY A 229 1.41 17.16 -11.64
CA GLY A 229 1.52 18.62 -11.45
C GLY A 229 2.14 19.04 -10.10
N GLN A 230 2.52 18.11 -9.25
CA GLN A 230 3.21 18.39 -7.97
C GLN A 230 4.70 18.05 -8.08
N THR A 231 5.54 18.85 -7.46
CA THR A 231 6.99 18.60 -7.38
C THR A 231 7.37 17.78 -6.16
N LYS A 232 6.62 17.88 -5.08
CA LYS A 232 6.86 17.14 -3.83
C LYS A 232 5.92 15.94 -3.71
N SER A 233 6.42 14.85 -3.14
CA SER A 233 5.62 13.69 -2.78
C SER A 233 4.75 13.97 -1.54
N PRO A 234 3.69 13.18 -1.27
CA PRO A 234 2.93 13.27 -0.02
C PRO A 234 3.81 13.14 1.24
N CYS A 235 4.83 12.28 1.19
CA CYS A 235 5.79 12.10 2.27
C CYS A 235 6.62 13.38 2.48
N GLU A 236 7.22 13.94 1.43
CA GLU A 236 7.99 15.19 1.50
C GLU A 236 7.15 16.37 2.05
N LEU A 237 5.86 16.43 1.70
CA LEU A 237 4.95 17.45 2.22
C LEU A 237 4.63 17.21 3.70
N PHE A 238 4.49 15.96 4.12
CA PHE A 238 4.14 15.62 5.50
C PHE A 238 5.35 15.74 6.44
N THR A 239 6.52 15.24 6.03
CA THR A 239 7.72 15.20 6.87
C THR A 239 8.51 16.52 6.85
N ASP A 240 8.33 17.33 5.79
CA ASP A 240 9.15 18.50 5.46
C ASP A 240 10.63 18.14 5.18
N GLU A 241 10.88 16.88 4.89
CA GLU A 241 12.20 16.35 4.53
C GLU A 241 12.24 16.03 3.03
N THR A 242 13.39 16.20 2.40
CA THR A 242 13.58 15.79 1.00
C THR A 242 13.67 14.27 0.92
N ASP A 243 12.80 13.69 0.13
CA ASP A 243 12.77 12.24 -0.08
C ASP A 243 13.95 11.80 -0.96
N SER A 244 14.82 10.96 -0.42
CA SER A 244 15.97 10.41 -1.14
C SER A 244 15.61 9.15 -1.95
N ILE A 245 14.33 8.76 -2.00
CA ILE A 245 13.88 7.53 -2.66
C ILE A 245 14.08 7.63 -4.17
N SER A 246 14.76 6.62 -4.71
CA SER A 246 14.98 6.43 -6.14
C SER A 246 14.02 5.37 -6.71
N PRO A 247 13.88 5.27 -8.05
CA PRO A 247 13.15 4.16 -8.66
C PRO A 247 13.67 2.77 -8.27
N ASN A 248 14.96 2.68 -7.89
CA ASN A 248 15.59 1.44 -7.49
C ASN A 248 15.20 0.97 -6.09
N ASP A 249 14.57 1.84 -5.29
CA ASP A 249 14.04 1.49 -3.96
C ASP A 249 12.65 0.85 -4.01
N PHE A 250 12.03 0.86 -5.20
CA PHE A 250 10.77 0.17 -5.46
C PHE A 250 11.01 -1.03 -6.34
N HIS A 251 10.51 -2.18 -5.92
CA HIS A 251 10.58 -3.43 -6.67
C HIS A 251 9.19 -3.91 -7.04
N VAL A 252 9.11 -4.73 -8.07
CA VAL A 252 7.84 -5.32 -8.53
C VAL A 252 7.31 -6.27 -7.47
N PHE A 253 6.12 -5.97 -6.93
CA PHE A 253 5.46 -6.84 -5.95
C PHE A 253 5.26 -8.25 -6.52
N GLY A 254 5.70 -9.27 -5.80
CA GLY A 254 5.65 -10.65 -6.25
C GLY A 254 6.80 -11.09 -7.16
N CYS A 255 7.80 -10.24 -7.44
CA CYS A 255 8.96 -10.67 -8.24
C CYS A 255 9.81 -11.73 -7.50
N PRO A 256 10.46 -12.64 -8.24
CA PRO A 256 11.45 -13.55 -7.67
C PRO A 256 12.62 -12.79 -7.06
N VAL A 257 13.11 -13.31 -5.94
CA VAL A 257 14.27 -12.73 -5.24
C VAL A 257 15.23 -13.83 -4.83
N PHE A 258 16.49 -13.67 -5.19
CA PHE A 258 17.57 -14.58 -4.79
C PHE A 258 18.18 -14.06 -3.50
N VAL A 259 17.92 -14.76 -2.40
CA VAL A 259 18.39 -14.41 -1.06
C VAL A 259 19.66 -15.18 -0.75
N LEU A 260 20.72 -14.47 -0.36
CA LEU A 260 22.00 -15.11 0.02
C LEU A 260 21.78 -16.10 1.16
N ALA A 261 22.42 -17.27 1.10
CA ALA A 261 22.33 -18.29 2.13
C ALA A 261 22.83 -17.75 3.49
N LYS A 262 22.15 -18.13 4.58
CA LYS A 262 22.40 -17.59 5.92
C LYS A 262 23.86 -17.72 6.36
N GLU A 263 24.47 -18.84 6.06
CA GLU A 263 25.88 -19.12 6.40
C GLU A 263 26.82 -18.08 5.78
N LEU A 264 26.52 -17.64 4.56
CA LEU A 264 27.30 -16.60 3.86
C LEU A 264 26.99 -15.20 4.38
N GLN A 265 25.76 -14.94 4.83
CA GLN A 265 25.43 -13.67 5.49
C GLN A 265 26.18 -13.49 6.82
N ASP A 266 26.39 -14.60 7.55
CA ASP A 266 27.14 -14.60 8.81
C ASP A 266 28.68 -14.57 8.60
N GLY A 267 29.17 -14.39 7.37
CA GLY A 267 30.60 -14.36 7.04
C GLY A 267 31.31 -15.73 7.14
N LYS A 268 30.56 -16.82 7.25
CA LYS A 268 31.12 -18.18 7.32
C LYS A 268 31.42 -18.70 5.92
N SER A 269 32.54 -19.36 5.77
CA SER A 269 32.84 -20.11 4.53
C SER A 269 31.92 -21.31 4.40
N MET A 270 31.27 -21.46 3.25
CA MET A 270 30.55 -22.72 2.96
C MET A 270 31.54 -23.85 2.77
N GLN A 271 31.57 -24.80 3.71
CA GLN A 271 32.42 -25.99 3.68
C GLN A 271 31.98 -26.98 2.61
N LYS A 272 31.67 -26.69 1.45
CA LYS A 272 31.61 -27.60 0.27
C LYS A 272 30.87 -26.89 -0.87
N SER A 273 31.50 -26.93 -2.01
CA SER A 273 31.11 -26.34 -3.29
C SER A 273 29.79 -26.88 -3.90
N SER A 274 29.08 -27.78 -3.23
CA SER A 274 27.89 -28.44 -3.78
C SER A 274 26.55 -27.89 -3.31
N ARG A 275 26.51 -26.91 -2.40
CA ARG A 275 25.25 -26.29 -1.96
C ARG A 275 24.99 -24.97 -2.69
N ALA A 276 23.74 -24.75 -3.06
CA ALA A 276 23.32 -23.47 -3.62
C ALA A 276 23.66 -22.32 -2.65
N ARG A 277 24.27 -21.24 -3.16
CA ARG A 277 24.68 -20.07 -2.38
C ARG A 277 23.51 -19.13 -2.06
N SER A 278 22.36 -19.32 -2.69
CA SER A 278 21.14 -18.57 -2.51
C SER A 278 19.92 -19.47 -2.58
N TYR A 279 18.80 -18.97 -2.07
CA TYR A 279 17.50 -19.58 -2.28
C TYR A 279 16.56 -18.55 -2.91
N MET A 280 15.56 -19.03 -3.65
CA MET A 280 14.55 -18.17 -4.25
C MET A 280 13.45 -17.89 -3.23
N GLY A 281 13.13 -16.62 -3.05
CA GLY A 281 11.97 -16.09 -2.33
C GLY A 281 11.13 -15.21 -3.21
N ILE A 282 10.07 -14.64 -2.65
CA ILE A 282 9.13 -13.76 -3.34
C ILE A 282 9.08 -12.42 -2.59
N TYR A 283 9.28 -11.33 -3.30
CA TYR A 283 9.20 -9.99 -2.71
C TYR A 283 7.76 -9.60 -2.39
N VAL A 284 7.51 -9.20 -1.14
CA VAL A 284 6.17 -8.82 -0.67
C VAL A 284 6.13 -7.41 -0.06
N GLY A 285 7.15 -6.63 -0.27
CA GLY A 285 7.22 -5.24 0.17
C GLY A 285 8.48 -4.91 0.95
N GLN A 286 8.54 -3.72 1.50
CA GLN A 286 9.66 -3.20 2.28
C GLN A 286 9.41 -3.37 3.77
N SER A 287 10.45 -3.61 4.54
CA SER A 287 10.32 -3.73 5.99
C SER A 287 10.12 -2.35 6.65
N PRO A 288 9.03 -2.13 7.41
CA PRO A 288 8.79 -0.84 8.07
C PRO A 288 9.65 -0.60 9.31
N HIS A 289 10.41 -1.62 9.77
CA HIS A 289 11.20 -1.56 11.01
C HIS A 289 12.71 -1.63 10.79
N HIS A 290 13.15 -1.64 9.52
CA HIS A 290 14.56 -1.70 9.15
C HIS A 290 14.91 -0.54 8.22
N ALA A 291 16.16 -0.47 7.81
CA ALA A 291 16.60 0.49 6.81
C ALA A 291 15.81 0.35 5.49
N SER A 292 15.73 1.43 4.71
CA SER A 292 14.89 1.51 3.50
C SER A 292 15.22 0.48 2.40
N ASN A 293 16.37 -0.16 2.47
CA ASN A 293 16.85 -1.19 1.54
C ASN A 293 16.64 -2.64 2.05
N VAL A 294 15.94 -2.83 3.18
CA VAL A 294 15.63 -4.16 3.71
C VAL A 294 14.25 -4.60 3.22
N ALA A 295 14.24 -5.64 2.39
CA ALA A 295 13.04 -6.19 1.77
C ALA A 295 12.37 -7.27 2.65
N LEU A 296 11.04 -7.33 2.62
CA LEU A 296 10.26 -8.45 3.14
C LEU A 296 10.17 -9.53 2.07
N ILE A 297 10.71 -10.70 2.38
CA ILE A 297 10.76 -11.83 1.46
C ILE A 297 9.97 -13.00 2.03
N PHE A 298 8.98 -13.45 1.26
CA PHE A 298 8.27 -14.70 1.52
C PHE A 298 9.11 -15.88 1.02
N ASN A 299 9.37 -16.82 1.90
CA ASN A 299 10.06 -18.05 1.54
C ASN A 299 9.03 -19.15 1.28
N PRO A 300 8.90 -19.64 0.02
CA PRO A 300 7.91 -20.65 -0.33
C PRO A 300 8.09 -21.99 0.40
N LYS A 301 9.32 -22.31 0.80
CA LYS A 301 9.61 -23.58 1.51
C LYS A 301 9.16 -23.55 2.97
N THR A 302 9.36 -22.41 3.64
CA THR A 302 9.03 -22.28 5.07
C THR A 302 7.67 -21.64 5.30
N GLN A 303 7.07 -21.06 4.27
CA GLN A 303 5.82 -20.28 4.32
C GLN A 303 5.91 -19.08 5.28
N LEU A 304 7.11 -18.55 5.50
CA LEU A 304 7.36 -17.42 6.39
C LEU A 304 7.86 -16.21 5.60
N VAL A 305 7.52 -15.02 6.10
CA VAL A 305 8.05 -13.75 5.63
C VAL A 305 9.15 -13.27 6.59
N SER A 306 10.29 -12.90 6.03
CA SER A 306 11.42 -12.38 6.80
C SER A 306 12.05 -11.16 6.14
N PRO A 307 12.59 -10.20 6.94
CA PRO A 307 13.37 -9.09 6.41
C PRO A 307 14.71 -9.61 5.90
N GLN A 308 15.09 -9.25 4.68
CA GLN A 308 16.33 -9.67 4.03
C GLN A 308 17.03 -8.45 3.41
N TYR A 309 18.36 -8.40 3.58
CA TYR A 309 19.18 -7.32 3.03
C TYR A 309 20.00 -7.80 1.81
N HIS A 310 20.63 -8.98 1.90
CA HIS A 310 21.44 -9.52 0.81
C HIS A 310 20.60 -10.27 -0.22
N VAL A 311 20.04 -9.48 -1.14
CA VAL A 311 19.06 -9.94 -2.12
C VAL A 311 19.37 -9.43 -3.53
N VAL A 312 19.00 -10.25 -4.54
CA VAL A 312 19.02 -9.86 -5.95
C VAL A 312 17.62 -10.07 -6.53
N PHE A 313 17.04 -9.04 -7.12
CA PHE A 313 15.68 -9.06 -7.66
C PHE A 313 15.67 -9.43 -9.13
N ASP A 314 14.74 -10.30 -9.52
CA ASP A 314 14.36 -10.56 -10.90
C ASP A 314 13.02 -9.86 -11.18
N GLU A 315 13.08 -8.59 -11.53
CA GLU A 315 11.88 -7.76 -11.71
C GLU A 315 11.15 -8.00 -13.04
N ASP A 316 11.82 -8.59 -13.99
CA ASP A 316 11.23 -9.00 -15.27
C ASP A 316 10.57 -10.38 -15.18
N VAL A 317 10.75 -11.06 -14.02
CA VAL A 317 10.18 -12.38 -13.70
C VAL A 317 10.57 -13.44 -14.74
N GLU A 318 11.81 -13.34 -15.25
CA GLU A 318 12.33 -14.24 -16.30
C GLU A 318 12.63 -15.65 -15.77
N THR A 319 12.92 -15.75 -14.45
CA THR A 319 13.28 -17.01 -13.80
C THR A 319 12.08 -17.88 -13.42
N VAL A 320 10.86 -17.40 -13.63
CA VAL A 320 9.62 -18.12 -13.30
C VAL A 320 8.70 -18.18 -14.51
N ALA A 321 8.27 -19.38 -14.88
CA ALA A 321 7.32 -19.56 -15.97
C ALA A 321 5.97 -18.91 -15.67
N SER A 322 5.35 -18.30 -16.69
CA SER A 322 3.98 -17.79 -16.58
C SER A 322 3.00 -18.93 -16.41
N SER A 323 2.00 -18.75 -15.55
CA SER A 323 0.96 -19.75 -15.32
C SER A 323 -0.04 -19.85 -16.49
N ASP A 324 -0.74 -20.99 -16.54
CA ASP A 324 -1.84 -21.26 -17.46
C ASP A 324 -2.94 -20.19 -17.35
N PRO A 325 -3.51 -19.71 -18.47
CA PRO A 325 -4.64 -18.78 -18.49
C PRO A 325 -5.84 -19.20 -17.64
N ALA A 326 -6.18 -20.49 -17.58
CA ALA A 326 -7.30 -21.00 -16.78
C ALA A 326 -7.09 -20.82 -15.26
N ILE A 327 -5.84 -20.94 -14.79
CA ILE A 327 -5.49 -20.67 -13.39
C ILE A 327 -5.63 -19.15 -13.11
N MET A 328 -5.29 -18.33 -14.09
CA MET A 328 -5.42 -16.88 -13.97
C MET A 328 -6.89 -16.44 -13.82
N GLU A 329 -7.82 -17.01 -14.61
CA GLU A 329 -9.25 -16.72 -14.50
C GLU A 329 -9.81 -17.09 -13.13
N SER A 330 -9.46 -18.27 -12.61
CA SER A 330 -9.84 -18.71 -11.26
C SER A 330 -9.35 -17.74 -10.17
N ASN A 331 -8.12 -17.26 -10.28
CA ASN A 331 -7.55 -16.30 -9.33
C ASN A 331 -8.19 -14.90 -9.44
N ILE A 332 -8.56 -14.47 -10.64
CA ILE A 332 -9.31 -13.22 -10.87
C ILE A 332 -10.66 -13.27 -10.15
N ALA A 333 -11.41 -14.36 -10.32
CA ALA A 333 -12.70 -14.56 -9.66
C ALA A 333 -12.55 -14.51 -8.13
N LEU A 334 -11.56 -15.20 -7.58
CA LEU A 334 -11.29 -15.24 -6.15
C LEU A 334 -10.98 -13.85 -5.55
N ILE A 335 -10.20 -13.03 -6.26
CA ILE A 335 -9.88 -11.67 -5.81
C ILE A 335 -11.06 -10.73 -5.99
N SER A 336 -11.77 -10.81 -7.11
CA SER A 336 -12.89 -9.92 -7.40
C SER A 336 -14.05 -10.13 -6.44
N ASP A 337 -14.35 -11.38 -6.11
CA ASP A 337 -15.57 -11.70 -5.36
C ASP A 337 -15.37 -11.71 -3.84
N GLN A 338 -14.15 -11.88 -3.35
CA GLN A 338 -13.93 -12.20 -1.94
C GLN A 338 -12.94 -11.27 -1.21
N LEU A 339 -12.02 -10.59 -1.90
CA LEU A 339 -10.93 -9.93 -1.20
C LEU A 339 -11.33 -8.60 -0.55
N PHE A 340 -11.95 -7.72 -1.31
CA PHE A 340 -12.43 -6.45 -0.77
C PHE A 340 -13.93 -6.39 -1.02
N GLN A 341 -14.72 -6.23 0.04
CA GLN A 341 -16.14 -5.95 -0.12
C GLN A 341 -16.25 -4.66 -0.93
N ASP A 342 -17.05 -4.68 -1.99
CA ASP A 342 -17.43 -3.47 -2.66
C ASP A 342 -18.20 -2.64 -1.65
N HIS A 343 -17.55 -1.67 -1.03
CA HIS A 343 -18.29 -0.53 -0.56
C HIS A 343 -19.04 -0.03 -1.79
N GLU A 344 -20.35 0.13 -1.71
CA GLU A 344 -21.11 0.80 -2.75
C GLU A 344 -20.35 2.08 -3.06
N TRP A 345 -19.61 2.06 -4.16
CA TRP A 345 -18.83 3.20 -4.59
C TRP A 345 -19.83 4.29 -4.86
N ILE A 346 -19.96 5.20 -3.92
CA ILE A 346 -20.54 6.49 -4.21
C ILE A 346 -19.68 7.03 -5.33
N HIS A 347 -20.31 7.26 -6.44
CA HIS A 347 -19.68 7.63 -7.70
C HIS A 347 -18.58 8.64 -7.46
N THR A 348 -17.33 8.29 -7.74
CA THR A 348 -16.16 9.18 -7.63
C THR A 348 -16.19 10.29 -8.66
N ASP A 349 -17.34 10.51 -9.29
CA ASP A 349 -17.57 11.47 -10.35
C ASP A 349 -17.84 12.87 -9.83
N ASP A 350 -18.09 12.98 -8.54
CA ASP A 350 -18.30 14.27 -7.92
C ASP A 350 -16.99 15.03 -7.61
N PHE A 351 -15.82 14.55 -8.14
CA PHE A 351 -14.51 15.09 -7.72
C PHE A 351 -13.52 15.25 -8.88
N THR A 352 -13.91 15.90 -9.96
CA THR A 352 -12.93 16.47 -10.92
C THR A 352 -12.46 17.86 -10.49
#